data_b5fddde45ee5b302d9a1fa79c769c05c
#
_entry.id   b5fddde45ee5b302d9a1fa79c769c05c
#
_cell.length_a   1.000
_cell.length_b   1.000
_cell.length_c   1.000
_cell.angle_alpha   90.00
_cell.angle_beta   90.00
_cell.angle_gamma   90.00
#
_symmetry.space_group_name_H-M   'P 1'
#
loop_
_entity.id
_entity.type
_entity.pdbx_description
1 polymer ?
#
loop_
_entity_poly.entity_id
_entity_poly.type
_entity_poly.pdbx_seq_one_letter_code
_entity_poly.pdbx_strand_id
1 'polypeptide(L)'
;MLAPMNMQLPLTEPHRLKLRIEDFELLDRAGVFDAYHKAELIEGVIEVMNGEFRRHSRVKSQLTFRLQLALEAIGSDFAAFSEATLALSPHNLPEPDVIVAMGGLDDRYYELRDIAILIEVADSSIARDLGAKCAMYAHETIPEYWVIALPTGEIHQFWKPGEGGFGEHRVVPLAGEVRSATLPELTIDGRGIL
;
A
#
# COMPACT_ATOMS: atom_id res chain seq x y z
N MET A 1 35.97 -6.15 -23.75
CA MET A 1 34.64 -6.05 -23.09
C MET A 1 34.08 -4.71 -23.55
N LEU A 2 33.18 -4.69 -24.56
CA LEU A 2 32.56 -3.47 -25.08
C LEU A 2 31.45 -3.08 -24.10
N ALA A 3 31.49 -1.83 -23.62
CA ALA A 3 30.40 -1.25 -22.84
C ALA A 3 29.09 -1.28 -23.66
N PRO A 4 27.92 -1.50 -23.04
CA PRO A 4 26.67 -1.43 -23.78
C PRO A 4 26.52 -0.04 -24.37
N MET A 5 26.37 0.03 -25.68
CA MET A 5 26.11 1.26 -26.43
C MET A 5 24.72 1.73 -26.01
N ASN A 6 24.67 2.79 -25.24
CA ASN A 6 23.45 3.44 -24.81
C ASN A 6 22.78 4.05 -26.06
N MET A 7 21.93 3.27 -26.72
CA MET A 7 21.20 3.67 -27.90
C MET A 7 20.06 4.60 -27.47
N GLN A 8 20.37 5.89 -27.31
CA GLN A 8 19.34 6.92 -27.14
C GLN A 8 18.52 6.96 -28.42
N LEU A 9 17.29 6.48 -28.35
CA LEU A 9 16.31 6.72 -29.41
C LEU A 9 16.09 8.22 -29.56
N PRO A 10 16.15 8.80 -30.77
CA PRO A 10 15.89 10.22 -30.97
C PRO A 10 14.42 10.49 -30.58
N LEU A 11 14.22 11.21 -29.47
CA LEU A 11 12.91 11.69 -29.06
C LEU A 11 12.52 12.83 -30.01
N THR A 12 11.50 12.65 -30.80
CA THR A 12 10.97 13.67 -31.71
C THR A 12 10.09 14.69 -30.98
N GLU A 13 9.58 14.34 -29.77
CA GLU A 13 8.78 15.19 -28.92
C GLU A 13 9.22 15.05 -27.45
N PRO A 14 8.97 16.08 -26.61
CA PRO A 14 9.26 16.00 -25.18
C PRO A 14 8.40 14.89 -24.53
N HIS A 15 9.04 14.02 -23.75
CA HIS A 15 8.38 13.00 -22.93
C HIS A 15 8.58 13.29 -21.45
N ARG A 16 7.57 12.97 -20.64
CA ARG A 16 7.73 12.99 -19.19
C ARG A 16 8.62 11.82 -18.77
N LEU A 17 9.66 12.11 -17.99
CA LEU A 17 10.47 11.08 -17.37
C LEU A 17 9.68 10.49 -16.19
N LYS A 18 9.49 9.18 -16.18
CA LYS A 18 9.05 8.47 -15.00
C LYS A 18 10.27 8.11 -14.15
N LEU A 19 10.27 8.55 -12.89
CA LEU A 19 11.33 8.21 -11.95
C LEU A 19 11.26 6.72 -11.60
N ARG A 20 12.41 6.17 -11.24
CA ARG A 20 12.55 4.81 -10.74
C ARG A 20 12.84 4.83 -9.24
N ILE A 21 12.75 3.67 -8.59
CA ILE A 21 13.09 3.52 -7.17
C ILE A 21 14.48 4.04 -6.88
N GLU A 22 15.47 3.75 -7.74
CA GLU A 22 16.85 4.20 -7.56
C GLU A 22 16.98 5.73 -7.60
N ASP A 23 16.16 6.40 -8.43
CA ASP A 23 16.11 7.86 -8.50
C ASP A 23 15.48 8.44 -7.23
N PHE A 24 14.39 7.83 -6.76
CA PHE A 24 13.73 8.21 -5.51
C PHE A 24 14.67 8.09 -4.31
N GLU A 25 15.37 6.97 -4.16
CA GLU A 25 16.33 6.76 -3.08
C GLU A 25 17.51 7.75 -3.14
N LEU A 26 17.95 8.14 -4.35
CA LEU A 26 18.99 9.16 -4.52
C LEU A 26 18.51 10.51 -3.99
N LEU A 27 17.28 10.90 -4.31
CA LEU A 27 16.67 12.16 -3.85
C LEU A 27 16.42 12.13 -2.33
N ASP A 28 15.98 11.01 -1.78
CA ASP A 28 15.78 10.82 -0.35
C ASP A 28 17.10 10.96 0.41
N ARG A 29 18.15 10.25 -0.02
CA ARG A 29 19.50 10.39 0.56
C ARG A 29 20.08 11.79 0.45
N ALA A 30 19.65 12.58 -0.54
CA ALA A 30 20.03 13.98 -0.69
C ALA A 30 19.19 14.94 0.20
N GLY A 31 18.25 14.43 0.99
CA GLY A 31 17.43 15.22 1.90
C GLY A 31 16.31 16.01 1.21
N VAL A 32 15.94 15.65 -0.01
CA VAL A 32 14.91 16.38 -0.78
C VAL A 32 13.55 16.31 -0.08
N PHE A 33 13.29 15.24 0.69
CA PHE A 33 12.00 14.98 1.34
C PHE A 33 11.97 15.37 2.82
N ASP A 34 13.06 15.85 3.41
CA ASP A 34 13.18 16.14 4.86
C ASP A 34 12.12 17.12 5.40
N ALA A 35 11.53 17.94 4.53
CA ALA A 35 10.47 18.88 4.90
C ALA A 35 9.07 18.23 5.01
N TYR A 36 8.92 16.98 4.59
CA TYR A 36 7.66 16.26 4.53
C TYR A 36 7.64 15.11 5.54
N HIS A 37 6.46 14.71 5.96
CA HIS A 37 6.31 13.56 6.87
C HIS A 37 6.51 12.24 6.15
N LYS A 38 6.06 12.17 4.90
CA LYS A 38 6.09 10.96 4.08
C LYS A 38 6.26 11.35 2.61
N ALA A 39 7.02 10.53 1.88
CA ALA A 39 7.13 10.59 0.43
C ALA A 39 6.94 9.18 -0.15
N GLU A 40 6.20 9.08 -1.25
CA GLU A 40 5.96 7.83 -1.99
C GLU A 40 6.33 8.03 -3.46
N LEU A 41 6.76 6.97 -4.14
CA LEU A 41 6.88 6.95 -5.60
C LEU A 41 5.68 6.18 -6.16
N ILE A 42 4.81 6.87 -6.90
CA ILE A 42 3.59 6.29 -7.48
C ILE A 42 3.61 6.52 -8.99
N GLU A 43 3.67 5.45 -9.76
CA GLU A 43 3.77 5.47 -11.23
C GLU A 43 4.90 6.36 -11.77
N GLY A 44 6.01 6.46 -11.03
CA GLY A 44 7.18 7.28 -11.36
C GLY A 44 7.01 8.76 -11.01
N VAL A 45 5.99 9.13 -10.23
CA VAL A 45 5.75 10.47 -9.70
C VAL A 45 5.96 10.46 -8.18
N ILE A 46 6.66 11.46 -7.65
CA ILE A 46 6.82 11.62 -6.20
C ILE A 46 5.59 12.30 -5.64
N GLU A 47 4.95 11.64 -4.69
CA GLU A 47 3.87 12.18 -3.87
C GLU A 47 4.38 12.43 -2.46
N VAL A 48 4.15 13.63 -1.92
CA VAL A 48 4.58 14.00 -0.55
C VAL A 48 3.36 14.32 0.31
N MET A 49 3.45 13.96 1.59
CA MET A 49 2.35 14.13 2.54
C MET A 49 2.84 14.77 3.83
N ASN A 50 1.91 15.53 4.45
CA ASN A 50 2.12 16.07 5.79
C ASN A 50 1.69 15.05 6.85
N GLY A 51 1.96 15.39 8.13
CA GLY A 51 1.63 14.52 9.27
C GLY A 51 0.14 14.21 9.40
N GLU A 52 -0.15 13.05 9.94
CA GLU A 52 -1.50 12.52 10.13
C GLU A 52 -2.22 13.12 11.34
N PHE A 53 -3.55 13.15 11.29
CA PHE A 53 -4.36 13.47 12.45
C PHE A 53 -4.51 12.28 13.41
N ARG A 54 -4.77 12.58 14.70
CA ARG A 54 -4.92 11.56 15.76
C ARG A 54 -5.92 10.45 15.43
N ARG A 55 -7.01 10.75 14.74
CA ARG A 55 -8.04 9.78 14.37
C ARG A 55 -7.46 8.73 13.42
N HIS A 56 -6.75 9.17 12.40
CA HIS A 56 -6.09 8.30 11.42
C HIS A 56 -5.06 7.38 12.10
N SER A 57 -4.11 7.96 12.83
CA SER A 57 -3.08 7.22 13.56
C SER A 57 -3.68 6.21 14.57
N ARG A 58 -4.78 6.58 15.27
CA ARG A 58 -5.49 5.65 16.17
C ARG A 58 -6.05 4.44 15.40
N VAL A 59 -6.75 4.68 14.29
CA VAL A 59 -7.36 3.60 13.50
C VAL A 59 -6.29 2.66 12.95
N LYS A 60 -5.23 3.21 12.38
CA LYS A 60 -4.07 2.46 11.90
C LYS A 60 -3.48 1.54 12.99
N SER A 61 -3.18 2.10 14.17
CA SER A 61 -2.62 1.34 15.29
C SER A 61 -3.56 0.23 15.78
N GLN A 62 -4.87 0.54 15.93
CA GLN A 62 -5.86 -0.44 16.38
C GLN A 62 -6.04 -1.57 15.35
N LEU A 63 -6.05 -1.22 14.06
CA LEU A 63 -6.20 -2.19 12.98
C LEU A 63 -4.99 -3.14 12.93
N THR A 64 -3.76 -2.58 12.95
CA THR A 64 -2.53 -3.38 12.98
C THR A 64 -2.52 -4.35 14.16
N PHE A 65 -2.86 -3.85 15.37
CA PHE A 65 -2.90 -4.69 16.57
C PHE A 65 -3.91 -5.84 16.46
N ARG A 66 -5.13 -5.56 15.97
CA ARG A 66 -6.17 -6.59 15.85
C ARG A 66 -5.89 -7.61 14.76
N LEU A 67 -5.33 -7.17 13.65
CA LEU A 67 -4.86 -8.07 12.59
C LEU A 67 -3.76 -8.99 13.12
N GLN A 68 -2.78 -8.44 13.85
CA GLN A 68 -1.70 -9.24 14.45
C GLN A 68 -2.25 -10.32 15.39
N LEU A 69 -3.16 -9.95 16.31
CA LEU A 69 -3.78 -10.92 17.23
C LEU A 69 -4.57 -12.01 16.49
N ALA A 70 -5.29 -11.63 15.43
CA ALA A 70 -6.08 -12.60 14.66
C ALA A 70 -5.17 -13.54 13.85
N LEU A 71 -4.07 -13.05 13.29
CA LEU A 71 -3.08 -13.87 12.59
C LEU A 71 -2.39 -14.86 13.52
N GLU A 72 -2.00 -14.43 14.72
CA GLU A 72 -1.44 -15.31 15.76
C GLU A 72 -2.43 -16.39 16.19
N ALA A 73 -3.71 -16.01 16.38
CA ALA A 73 -4.75 -16.94 16.80
C ALA A 73 -5.01 -18.08 15.80
N ILE A 74 -4.81 -17.83 14.51
CA ILE A 74 -4.94 -18.87 13.46
C ILE A 74 -3.61 -19.55 13.11
N GLY A 75 -2.50 -19.19 13.80
CA GLY A 75 -1.17 -19.76 13.53
C GLY A 75 -0.65 -19.42 12.15
N SER A 76 -0.92 -18.21 11.64
CA SER A 76 -0.48 -17.74 10.33
C SER A 76 1.01 -17.42 10.31
N ASP A 77 1.67 -17.67 9.17
CA ASP A 77 3.04 -17.20 8.91
C ASP A 77 3.09 -15.70 8.55
N PHE A 78 1.93 -15.09 8.28
CA PHE A 78 1.83 -13.64 8.05
C PHE A 78 1.77 -12.87 9.37
N ALA A 79 2.24 -11.62 9.31
CA ALA A 79 2.15 -10.64 10.40
C ALA A 79 1.61 -9.31 9.87
N ALA A 80 1.13 -8.46 10.77
CA ALA A 80 0.63 -7.13 10.43
C ALA A 80 1.68 -6.05 10.74
N PHE A 81 1.97 -5.19 9.76
CA PHE A 81 2.93 -4.10 9.87
C PHE A 81 2.27 -2.79 9.49
N SER A 82 2.68 -1.69 10.12
CA SER A 82 2.27 -0.33 9.76
C SER A 82 3.42 0.42 9.08
N GLU A 83 3.09 1.27 8.10
CA GLU A 83 4.05 2.15 7.42
C GLU A 83 5.24 1.39 6.82
N ALA A 84 4.96 0.26 6.20
CA ALA A 84 5.99 -0.55 5.56
C ALA A 84 6.11 -0.19 4.08
N THR A 85 7.32 0.11 3.63
CA THR A 85 7.59 0.46 2.23
C THR A 85 7.62 -0.79 1.35
N LEU A 86 6.96 -0.71 0.18
CA LEU A 86 6.83 -1.80 -0.78
C LEU A 86 7.51 -1.46 -2.11
N ALA A 87 8.46 -2.28 -2.55
CA ALA A 87 8.99 -2.22 -3.91
C ALA A 87 8.16 -3.13 -4.83
N LEU A 88 7.13 -2.57 -5.49
CA LEU A 88 6.19 -3.34 -6.31
C LEU A 88 6.67 -3.46 -7.77
N SER A 89 7.15 -2.37 -8.34
CA SER A 89 7.72 -2.30 -9.69
C SER A 89 8.80 -1.21 -9.73
N PRO A 90 9.58 -1.09 -10.82
CA PRO A 90 10.61 -0.06 -10.88
C PRO A 90 10.13 1.37 -10.66
N HIS A 91 8.83 1.63 -10.79
CA HIS A 91 8.22 2.96 -10.71
C HIS A 91 7.24 3.12 -9.53
N ASN A 92 7.11 2.09 -8.67
CA ASN A 92 6.17 2.09 -7.55
C ASN A 92 6.86 1.67 -6.25
N LEU A 93 6.98 2.63 -5.34
CA LEU A 93 7.49 2.48 -3.98
C LEU A 93 6.48 3.11 -3.00
N PRO A 94 5.26 2.55 -2.87
CA PRO A 94 4.27 3.03 -1.92
C PRO A 94 4.61 2.63 -0.49
N GLU A 95 4.03 3.36 0.47
CA GLU A 95 4.07 3.06 1.89
C GLU A 95 2.64 3.09 2.45
N PRO A 96 1.88 1.99 2.31
CA PRO A 96 0.52 1.90 2.81
C PRO A 96 0.46 1.96 4.33
N ASP A 97 -0.70 2.34 4.87
CA ASP A 97 -0.91 2.49 6.30
C ASP A 97 -0.73 1.19 7.09
N VAL A 98 -1.22 0.07 6.54
CA VAL A 98 -1.08 -1.28 7.13
C VAL A 98 -0.91 -2.32 6.03
N ILE A 99 -0.04 -3.29 6.27
CA ILE A 99 0.08 -4.48 5.43
C ILE A 99 -0.06 -5.75 6.26
N VAL A 100 -0.56 -6.79 5.64
CA VAL A 100 -0.42 -8.19 6.12
C VAL A 100 0.56 -8.86 5.18
N ALA A 101 1.72 -9.23 5.72
CA ALA A 101 2.84 -9.73 4.92
C ALA A 101 3.62 -10.83 5.64
N MET A 102 4.41 -11.60 4.88
CA MET A 102 5.41 -12.49 5.46
C MET A 102 6.43 -11.69 6.24
N GLY A 103 6.69 -12.06 7.49
CA GLY A 103 7.72 -11.43 8.31
C GLY A 103 9.12 -11.72 7.81
N GLY A 104 10.03 -10.75 7.98
CA GLY A 104 11.45 -10.87 7.67
C GLY A 104 12.28 -9.98 8.60
N LEU A 105 13.59 -10.27 8.70
CA LEU A 105 14.55 -9.50 9.50
C LEU A 105 15.70 -8.96 8.62
N ASP A 106 15.53 -8.99 7.32
CA ASP A 106 16.49 -8.46 6.35
C ASP A 106 16.26 -6.98 6.05
N ASP A 107 17.30 -6.28 5.56
CA ASP A 107 17.29 -4.85 5.26
C ASP A 107 16.81 -4.59 3.82
N ARG A 108 15.65 -5.14 3.44
CA ARG A 108 15.02 -4.90 2.11
C ARG A 108 13.60 -4.39 2.26
N TYR A 109 13.11 -3.72 1.23
CA TYR A 109 11.68 -3.41 1.11
C TYR A 109 10.86 -4.70 0.97
N TYR A 110 9.58 -4.64 1.38
CA TYR A 110 8.64 -5.70 1.04
C TYR A 110 8.43 -5.75 -0.48
N GLU A 111 8.29 -6.95 -1.02
CA GLU A 111 7.98 -7.18 -2.42
C GLU A 111 6.59 -7.80 -2.56
N LEU A 112 6.03 -7.79 -3.78
CA LEU A 112 4.70 -8.35 -4.06
C LEU A 112 4.51 -9.76 -3.47
N ARG A 113 5.52 -10.61 -3.58
CA ARG A 113 5.48 -12.00 -3.08
C ARG A 113 5.32 -12.13 -1.57
N ASP A 114 5.62 -11.08 -0.82
CA ASP A 114 5.54 -11.06 0.64
C ASP A 114 4.13 -10.65 1.10
N ILE A 115 3.32 -10.04 0.24
CA ILE A 115 2.07 -9.34 0.60
C ILE A 115 0.85 -10.27 0.46
N ALA A 116 0.02 -10.33 1.50
CA ALA A 116 -1.30 -10.94 1.46
C ALA A 116 -2.42 -9.89 1.37
N ILE A 117 -2.35 -8.83 2.19
CA ILE A 117 -3.35 -7.75 2.23
C ILE A 117 -2.64 -6.42 2.35
N LEU A 118 -3.13 -5.42 1.62
CA LEU A 118 -2.70 -4.04 1.71
C LEU A 118 -3.88 -3.17 2.13
N ILE A 119 -3.67 -2.23 3.06
CA ILE A 119 -4.76 -1.45 3.68
C ILE A 119 -4.37 0.02 3.74
N GLU A 120 -5.27 0.88 3.26
CA GLU A 120 -5.19 2.34 3.40
C GLU A 120 -6.30 2.83 4.34
N VAL A 121 -5.98 3.76 5.22
CA VAL A 121 -6.93 4.44 6.10
C VAL A 121 -7.21 5.82 5.51
N ALA A 122 -8.41 6.03 4.99
CA ALA A 122 -8.76 7.19 4.18
C ALA A 122 -9.68 8.15 4.94
N ASP A 123 -9.30 9.41 5.04
CA ASP A 123 -10.14 10.52 5.49
C ASP A 123 -10.40 11.48 4.31
N SER A 124 -9.48 12.36 4.01
CA SER A 124 -9.53 13.25 2.83
C SER A 124 -9.04 12.59 1.53
N SER A 125 -8.31 11.48 1.63
CA SER A 125 -7.69 10.75 0.51
C SER A 125 -8.61 9.73 -0.18
N ILE A 126 -9.87 9.55 0.26
CA ILE A 126 -10.80 8.49 -0.20
C ILE A 126 -10.86 8.39 -1.74
N ALA A 127 -10.97 9.51 -2.43
CA ALA A 127 -11.06 9.50 -3.90
C ALA A 127 -9.78 8.97 -4.57
N ARG A 128 -8.61 9.26 -3.99
CA ARG A 128 -7.31 8.75 -4.45
C ARG A 128 -7.19 7.24 -4.18
N ASP A 129 -7.53 6.82 -2.96
CA ASP A 129 -7.34 5.45 -2.51
C ASP A 129 -8.34 4.48 -3.17
N LEU A 130 -9.59 4.92 -3.41
CA LEU A 130 -10.58 4.16 -4.19
C LEU A 130 -10.37 4.28 -5.71
N GLY A 131 -9.58 5.23 -6.19
CA GLY A 131 -9.34 5.49 -7.60
C GLY A 131 -7.95 5.08 -8.07
N ALA A 132 -7.01 6.03 -8.14
CA ALA A 132 -5.69 5.83 -8.72
C ALA A 132 -4.87 4.75 -7.98
N LYS A 133 -4.83 4.76 -6.63
CA LYS A 133 -4.12 3.73 -5.87
C LYS A 133 -4.77 2.35 -6.04
N CYS A 134 -6.10 2.26 -6.03
CA CYS A 134 -6.82 1.00 -6.25
C CYS A 134 -6.48 0.40 -7.63
N ALA A 135 -6.47 1.22 -8.68
CA ALA A 135 -6.10 0.78 -10.04
C ALA A 135 -4.63 0.33 -10.11
N MET A 136 -3.72 1.09 -9.50
CA MET A 136 -2.30 0.75 -9.44
C MET A 136 -2.09 -0.59 -8.70
N TYR A 137 -2.69 -0.77 -7.51
CA TYR A 137 -2.54 -2.01 -6.74
C TYR A 137 -3.12 -3.24 -7.45
N ALA A 138 -4.21 -3.07 -8.20
CA ALA A 138 -4.74 -4.14 -9.06
C ALA A 138 -3.79 -4.49 -10.20
N HIS A 139 -3.19 -3.49 -10.86
CA HIS A 139 -2.20 -3.68 -11.92
C HIS A 139 -0.92 -4.37 -11.39
N GLU A 140 -0.48 -3.99 -10.20
CA GLU A 140 0.65 -4.62 -9.49
C GLU A 140 0.29 -6.01 -8.90
N THR A 141 -0.93 -6.49 -9.12
CA THR A 141 -1.44 -7.81 -8.70
C THR A 141 -1.46 -8.04 -7.18
N ILE A 142 -1.67 -6.99 -6.37
CA ILE A 142 -1.88 -7.13 -4.92
C ILE A 142 -3.08 -8.05 -4.67
N PRO A 143 -2.93 -9.14 -3.88
CA PRO A 143 -3.98 -10.16 -3.72
C PRO A 143 -5.29 -9.63 -3.16
N GLU A 144 -5.20 -8.76 -2.13
CA GLU A 144 -6.34 -8.12 -1.48
C GLU A 144 -5.99 -6.70 -1.05
N TYR A 145 -6.90 -5.76 -1.30
CA TYR A 145 -6.74 -4.34 -0.97
C TYR A 145 -7.96 -3.84 -0.20
N TRP A 146 -7.72 -3.14 0.91
CA TRP A 146 -8.77 -2.52 1.72
C TRP A 146 -8.60 -1.01 1.79
N VAL A 147 -9.72 -0.30 1.73
CA VAL A 147 -9.79 1.13 2.05
C VAL A 147 -10.74 1.33 3.22
N ILE A 148 -10.21 1.83 4.34
CA ILE A 148 -10.99 2.16 5.54
C ILE A 148 -11.46 3.59 5.41
N ALA A 149 -12.70 3.79 5.00
CA ALA A 149 -13.30 5.11 4.83
C ALA A 149 -13.73 5.69 6.20
N LEU A 150 -12.92 6.55 6.81
CA LEU A 150 -13.17 7.11 8.14
C LEU A 150 -14.48 7.91 8.24
N PRO A 151 -14.89 8.74 7.24
CA PRO A 151 -16.13 9.50 7.32
C PRO A 151 -17.39 8.65 7.39
N THR A 152 -17.42 7.49 6.73
CA THR A 152 -18.58 6.59 6.67
C THR A 152 -18.48 5.43 7.65
N GLY A 153 -17.27 5.11 8.13
CA GLY A 153 -17.01 3.95 8.97
C GLY A 153 -17.16 2.64 8.22
N GLU A 154 -16.88 2.66 6.92
CA GLU A 154 -16.96 1.50 6.02
C GLU A 154 -15.58 1.03 5.59
N ILE A 155 -15.51 -0.25 5.24
CA ILE A 155 -14.35 -0.88 4.61
C ILE A 155 -14.74 -1.30 3.21
N HIS A 156 -14.03 -0.78 2.21
CA HIS A 156 -14.07 -1.26 0.85
C HIS A 156 -12.99 -2.34 0.69
N GLN A 157 -13.39 -3.56 0.40
CA GLN A 157 -12.47 -4.69 0.19
C GLN A 157 -12.47 -5.07 -1.29
N PHE A 158 -11.28 -5.16 -1.89
CA PHE A 158 -11.07 -5.49 -3.29
C PHE A 158 -10.16 -6.72 -3.38
N TRP A 159 -10.46 -7.65 -4.30
CA TRP A 159 -9.66 -8.84 -4.56
C TRP A 159 -9.82 -9.33 -6.00
N LYS A 160 -9.08 -10.37 -6.39
CA LYS A 160 -8.96 -10.85 -7.78
C LYS A 160 -8.41 -9.76 -8.70
N PRO A 161 -7.15 -9.32 -8.49
CA PRO A 161 -6.52 -8.30 -9.33
C PRO A 161 -6.39 -8.74 -10.78
N GLY A 162 -6.42 -7.77 -11.71
CA GLY A 162 -6.25 -8.00 -13.14
C GLY A 162 -6.06 -6.71 -13.92
N GLU A 163 -5.87 -6.80 -15.24
CA GLU A 163 -5.60 -5.63 -16.12
C GLU A 163 -6.70 -4.56 -16.08
N GLY A 164 -7.95 -4.95 -15.82
CA GLY A 164 -9.09 -4.03 -15.73
C GLY A 164 -9.38 -3.49 -14.34
N GLY A 165 -8.54 -3.77 -13.35
CA GLY A 165 -8.76 -3.48 -11.93
C GLY A 165 -9.02 -4.75 -11.12
N PHE A 166 -9.53 -4.59 -9.89
CA PHE A 166 -9.96 -5.74 -9.09
C PHE A 166 -11.29 -6.30 -9.62
N GLY A 167 -11.36 -7.62 -9.83
CA GLY A 167 -12.54 -8.30 -10.35
C GLY A 167 -13.70 -8.42 -9.35
N GLU A 168 -13.42 -8.28 -8.05
CA GLU A 168 -14.39 -8.39 -6.99
C GLU A 168 -14.24 -7.25 -5.97
N HIS A 169 -15.37 -6.79 -5.47
CA HIS A 169 -15.45 -5.71 -4.49
C HIS A 169 -16.64 -5.93 -3.55
N ARG A 170 -16.45 -5.64 -2.27
CA ARG A 170 -17.56 -5.53 -1.30
C ARG A 170 -17.32 -4.38 -0.33
N VAL A 171 -18.40 -3.86 0.23
CA VAL A 171 -18.36 -2.86 1.30
C VAL A 171 -18.97 -3.47 2.55
N VAL A 172 -18.26 -3.36 3.68
CA VAL A 172 -18.71 -3.84 4.98
C VAL A 172 -18.54 -2.75 6.03
N PRO A 173 -19.39 -2.70 7.08
CA PRO A 173 -19.18 -1.76 8.17
C PRO A 173 -17.93 -2.11 8.97
N LEU A 174 -17.11 -1.11 9.29
CA LEU A 174 -15.94 -1.30 10.17
C LEU A 174 -16.38 -1.75 11.58
N ALA A 175 -17.51 -1.28 12.07
CA ALA A 175 -18.02 -1.61 13.41
C ALA A 175 -18.65 -3.03 13.50
N GLY A 176 -18.07 -4.01 12.81
CA GLY A 176 -18.58 -5.39 12.77
C GLY A 176 -17.46 -6.42 12.66
N GLU A 177 -17.86 -7.65 12.33
CA GLU A 177 -16.93 -8.69 11.94
C GLU A 177 -16.43 -8.43 10.53
N VAL A 178 -15.10 -8.34 10.36
CA VAL A 178 -14.44 -8.11 9.08
C VAL A 178 -13.61 -9.34 8.75
N ARG A 179 -13.96 -10.01 7.65
CA ARG A 179 -13.28 -11.21 7.17
C ARG A 179 -12.50 -10.89 5.91
N SER A 180 -11.27 -11.41 5.80
CA SER A 180 -10.52 -11.36 4.55
C SER A 180 -11.19 -12.19 3.45
N ALA A 181 -11.03 -11.79 2.20
CA ALA A 181 -11.50 -12.52 1.04
C ALA A 181 -10.49 -13.58 0.56
N THR A 182 -9.19 -13.32 0.75
CA THR A 182 -8.09 -14.19 0.29
C THR A 182 -7.52 -15.06 1.39
N LEU A 183 -7.68 -14.65 2.67
CA LEU A 183 -7.32 -15.40 3.87
C LEU A 183 -8.60 -15.70 4.67
N PRO A 184 -9.41 -16.71 4.30
CA PRO A 184 -10.78 -16.89 4.83
C PRO A 184 -10.83 -17.19 6.34
N GLU A 185 -9.75 -17.64 6.95
CA GLU A 185 -9.64 -17.86 8.41
C GLU A 185 -9.33 -16.55 9.15
N LEU A 186 -8.82 -15.51 8.48
CA LEU A 186 -8.53 -14.21 9.06
C LEU A 186 -9.81 -13.40 9.23
N THR A 187 -10.18 -13.18 10.47
CA THR A 187 -11.35 -12.38 10.86
C THR A 187 -10.98 -11.47 12.02
N ILE A 188 -11.37 -10.21 11.96
CA ILE A 188 -11.19 -9.25 13.05
C ILE A 188 -12.53 -8.67 13.51
N ASP A 189 -12.61 -8.29 14.78
CA ASP A 189 -13.72 -7.47 15.30
C ASP A 189 -13.35 -5.98 15.16
N GLY A 190 -14.05 -5.29 14.29
CA GLY A 190 -13.82 -3.87 14.02
C GLY A 190 -14.47 -2.91 15.02
N ARG A 191 -15.28 -3.39 15.98
CA ARG A 191 -15.97 -2.55 16.97
C ARG A 191 -14.95 -1.80 17.84
N GLY A 192 -15.13 -0.48 17.98
CA GLY A 192 -14.28 0.38 18.79
C GLY A 192 -12.91 0.74 18.18
N ILE A 193 -12.70 0.46 16.88
CA ILE A 193 -11.55 0.96 16.13
C ILE A 193 -11.68 2.47 15.87
N LEU A 194 -12.88 2.95 15.51
CA LEU A 194 -13.23 4.37 15.37
C LEU A 194 -13.44 5.03 16.72
#